data_00fab2c6ab52e05d570a50c3a1b6cd66
#
_entry.id   00fab2c6ab52e05d570a50c3a1b6cd66
#
_cell.length_a   1.000
_cell.length_b   1.000
_cell.length_c   1.000
_cell.angle_alpha   90.00
_cell.angle_beta   90.00
_cell.angle_gamma   90.00
#
_symmetry.space_group_name_H-M   'P 1'
#
loop_
_entity.id
_entity.type
_entity.pdbx_description
1 polymer ?
#
loop_
_entity_poly.entity_id
_entity_poly.type
_entity_poly.pdbx_seq_one_letter_code
_entity_poly.pdbx_strand_id
1 'polypeptide(L)'
;MNLELFRKDENKEISLTSLEIAELTGKEHRNVRRDIETYLEKVVEGGVLKFEQCYQSPKNGQFYKCYRLPKREVLILVSGYSVELRAKIIDRLEYLENELKKQSYKPLSLKESLQMQLELLE
;
A
#
# COMPACT_ATOMS: atom_id res chain seq x y z
N MET A 1 2.62 -25.87 6.47
CA MET A 1 1.50 -25.39 6.79
C MET A 1 1.52 -24.12 7.44
N ASN A 2 1.98 -24.05 8.54
CA ASN A 2 2.10 -22.81 9.22
C ASN A 2 3.01 -21.84 8.53
N LEU A 3 3.96 -22.33 7.80
CA LEU A 3 4.86 -21.46 7.08
C LEU A 3 4.14 -20.60 6.06
N GLU A 4 3.11 -21.15 5.47
CA GLU A 4 2.36 -20.39 4.50
C GLU A 4 1.58 -19.28 5.16
N LEU A 5 1.05 -19.56 6.34
CA LEU A 5 0.35 -18.53 7.07
C LEU A 5 1.29 -17.41 7.46
N PHE A 6 2.46 -17.77 7.90
CA PHE A 6 3.46 -16.78 8.25
C PHE A 6 3.85 -15.95 7.05
N ARG A 7 4.01 -16.58 5.93
CA ARG A 7 4.37 -15.87 4.73
C ARG A 7 3.30 -14.87 4.36
N LYS A 8 2.06 -15.26 4.51
CA LYS A 8 0.99 -14.33 4.22
C LYS A 8 1.05 -13.13 5.11
N ASP A 9 1.29 -13.36 6.40
CA ASP A 9 1.36 -12.26 7.33
C ASP A 9 2.57 -11.39 7.06
N GLU A 10 3.68 -12.00 6.76
CA GLU A 10 4.89 -11.25 6.51
C GLU A 10 4.80 -10.46 5.23
N ASN A 11 4.08 -11.00 4.26
CA ASN A 11 3.95 -10.34 2.99
C ASN A 11 2.85 -9.33 2.93
N LYS A 12 2.25 -9.05 4.06
CA LYS A 12 1.31 -7.95 4.11
C LYS A 12 2.09 -6.68 4.01
N GLU A 13 2.53 -6.41 2.82
CA GLU A 13 3.19 -5.15 2.58
C GLU A 13 2.13 -4.10 2.34
N ILE A 14 2.46 -2.89 2.72
CA ILE A 14 1.57 -1.79 2.39
C ILE A 14 1.57 -1.61 0.89
N SER A 15 0.46 -1.17 0.39
CA SER A 15 0.29 -0.94 -1.04
C SER A 15 -0.74 0.15 -1.24
N LEU A 16 -0.73 0.75 -2.41
CA LEU A 16 -1.74 1.72 -2.80
C LEU A 16 -2.29 1.33 -4.16
N THR A 17 -3.59 1.52 -4.33
CA THR A 17 -4.17 1.33 -5.65
C THR A 17 -3.99 2.61 -6.47
N SER A 18 -4.06 2.44 -7.78
CA SER A 18 -4.01 3.60 -8.66
C SER A 18 -5.17 4.56 -8.38
N LEU A 19 -6.29 4.04 -7.86
CA LEU A 19 -7.40 4.90 -7.47
C LEU A 19 -7.04 5.77 -6.28
N GLU A 20 -6.38 5.18 -5.28
CA GLU A 20 -5.97 5.94 -4.13
C GLU A 20 -4.95 7.00 -4.50
N ILE A 21 -4.02 6.66 -5.38
CA ILE A 21 -3.02 7.61 -5.84
C ILE A 21 -3.70 8.77 -6.55
N ALA A 22 -4.68 8.47 -7.39
CA ALA A 22 -5.41 9.53 -8.10
C ALA A 22 -6.12 10.44 -7.12
N GLU A 23 -6.74 9.86 -6.11
CA GLU A 23 -7.47 10.64 -5.12
C GLU A 23 -6.53 11.52 -4.31
N LEU A 24 -5.41 10.98 -3.88
CA LEU A 24 -4.48 11.74 -3.06
C LEU A 24 -3.80 12.86 -3.83
N THR A 25 -3.56 12.65 -5.12
CA THR A 25 -2.83 13.64 -5.93
C THR A 25 -3.74 14.59 -6.68
N GLY A 26 -5.02 14.26 -6.78
CA GLY A 26 -5.93 15.07 -7.60
C GLY A 26 -5.80 14.81 -9.08
N LYS A 27 -5.01 13.83 -9.48
CA LYS A 27 -4.88 13.47 -10.90
C LYS A 27 -6.05 12.59 -11.31
N GLU A 28 -6.37 12.63 -12.59
CA GLU A 28 -7.37 11.71 -13.10
C GLU A 28 -6.83 10.29 -13.10
N HIS A 29 -7.70 9.35 -12.78
CA HIS A 29 -7.27 7.96 -12.68
C HIS A 29 -6.66 7.44 -13.96
N ARG A 30 -7.22 7.82 -15.10
CA ARG A 30 -6.66 7.35 -16.37
C ARG A 30 -5.23 7.84 -16.58
N ASN A 31 -4.91 9.03 -16.07
CA ASN A 31 -3.56 9.55 -16.16
C ASN A 31 -2.61 8.80 -15.25
N VAL A 32 -3.08 8.46 -14.06
CA VAL A 32 -2.26 7.65 -13.15
C VAL A 32 -1.99 6.28 -13.77
N ARG A 33 -3.00 5.66 -14.37
CA ARG A 33 -2.81 4.36 -15.01
C ARG A 33 -1.80 4.47 -16.16
N ARG A 34 -1.90 5.52 -16.94
CA ARG A 34 -0.95 5.72 -18.04
C ARG A 34 0.47 5.91 -17.51
N ASP A 35 0.62 6.65 -16.42
CA ASP A 35 1.93 6.83 -15.80
C ASP A 35 2.51 5.49 -15.36
N ILE A 36 1.67 4.67 -14.75
CA ILE A 36 2.11 3.35 -14.32
C ILE A 36 2.58 2.54 -15.51
N GLU A 37 1.78 2.52 -16.55
CA GLU A 37 2.09 1.73 -17.73
C GLU A 37 3.31 2.26 -18.49
N THR A 38 3.54 3.55 -18.41
CA THR A 38 4.67 4.15 -19.09
C THR A 38 5.97 4.02 -18.31
N TYR A 39 5.92 4.32 -17.02
CA TYR A 39 7.14 4.43 -16.24
C TYR A 39 7.52 3.15 -15.50
N LEU A 40 6.54 2.41 -15.03
CA LEU A 40 6.84 1.23 -14.25
C LEU A 40 7.03 -0.02 -15.10
N GLU A 41 6.51 -0.02 -16.30
CA GLU A 41 6.60 -1.21 -17.15
C GLU A 41 8.04 -1.64 -17.35
N LYS A 42 8.93 -0.69 -17.45
CA LYS A 42 10.34 -0.99 -17.73
C LYS A 42 11.12 -1.42 -16.51
N VAL A 43 10.69 -0.99 -15.32
CA VAL A 43 11.48 -1.25 -14.12
C VAL A 43 10.90 -2.37 -13.26
N VAL A 44 9.72 -2.86 -13.60
CA VAL A 44 9.11 -3.98 -12.88
C VAL A 44 9.40 -5.25 -13.66
N GLU A 45 9.95 -6.23 -12.98
CA GLU A 45 10.26 -7.49 -13.62
C GLU A 45 8.98 -8.14 -14.10
N GLY A 46 8.89 -8.44 -15.39
CA GLY A 46 7.69 -9.00 -15.98
C GLY A 46 6.62 -8.00 -16.30
N GLY A 47 6.88 -6.69 -16.09
CA GLY A 47 5.92 -5.67 -16.41
C GLY A 47 4.89 -5.47 -15.32
N VAL A 48 3.97 -4.54 -15.55
CA VAL A 48 3.02 -4.14 -14.52
C VAL A 48 1.76 -4.99 -14.49
N LEU A 49 1.64 -5.92 -15.43
CA LEU A 49 0.42 -6.73 -15.52
C LEU A 49 0.13 -7.48 -14.23
N LYS A 50 1.16 -7.90 -13.51
CA LYS A 50 0.96 -8.64 -12.29
C LYS A 50 0.32 -7.82 -11.18
N PHE A 51 0.28 -6.51 -11.33
CA PHE A 51 -0.36 -5.64 -10.35
C PHE A 51 -1.77 -5.24 -10.76
N GLU A 52 -2.23 -5.73 -11.89
CA GLU A 52 -3.51 -5.33 -12.43
C GLU A 52 -4.67 -5.94 -11.64
N GLN A 53 -5.68 -5.13 -11.38
CA GLN A 53 -6.89 -5.53 -10.70
C GLN A 53 -8.06 -4.87 -11.39
N CYS A 54 -9.27 -5.28 -11.00
CA CYS A 54 -10.49 -4.64 -11.47
C CYS A 54 -11.22 -4.06 -10.29
N TYR A 55 -11.92 -2.97 -10.51
CA TYR A 55 -12.78 -2.40 -9.50
C TYR A 55 -14.12 -2.07 -10.15
N GLN A 56 -15.16 -2.08 -9.35
CA GLN A 56 -16.50 -1.76 -9.82
C GLN A 56 -16.81 -0.31 -9.50
N SER A 57 -17.19 0.45 -10.53
CA SER A 57 -17.50 1.85 -10.34
C SER A 57 -18.87 1.99 -9.66
N PRO A 58 -18.95 2.77 -8.58
CA PRO A 58 -20.25 2.99 -7.96
C PRO A 58 -21.20 3.83 -8.81
N LYS A 59 -20.66 4.51 -9.82
CA LYS A 59 -21.50 5.36 -10.66
C LYS A 59 -22.35 4.59 -11.65
N ASN A 60 -21.75 3.59 -12.29
CA ASN A 60 -22.48 2.87 -13.33
C ASN A 60 -22.42 1.36 -13.20
N GLY A 61 -21.77 0.85 -12.14
CA GLY A 61 -21.72 -0.60 -11.92
C GLY A 61 -20.79 -1.34 -12.83
N GLN A 62 -20.07 -0.66 -13.71
CA GLN A 62 -19.16 -1.32 -14.63
C GLN A 62 -17.81 -1.53 -13.98
N PHE A 63 -17.08 -2.51 -14.52
CA PHE A 63 -15.76 -2.84 -14.00
C PHE A 63 -14.68 -2.17 -14.84
N TYR A 64 -13.69 -1.63 -14.17
CA TYR A 64 -12.58 -0.96 -14.81
C TYR A 64 -11.27 -1.47 -14.25
N LYS A 65 -10.22 -1.27 -15.02
CA LYS A 65 -8.89 -1.70 -14.63
C LYS A 65 -8.27 -0.72 -13.65
N CYS A 66 -7.56 -1.25 -12.66
CA CYS A 66 -6.72 -0.46 -11.79
C CYS A 66 -5.49 -1.29 -11.45
N TYR A 67 -4.56 -0.69 -10.74
CA TYR A 67 -3.34 -1.37 -10.33
C TYR A 67 -3.19 -1.24 -8.83
N ARG A 68 -2.72 -2.30 -8.19
CA ARG A 68 -2.35 -2.24 -6.78
C ARG A 68 -0.85 -2.37 -6.70
N LEU A 69 -0.19 -1.29 -6.28
CA LEU A 69 1.25 -1.19 -6.30
C LEU A 69 1.83 -1.32 -4.91
N PRO A 70 2.86 -2.17 -4.74
CA PRO A 70 3.61 -2.20 -3.49
C PRO A 70 4.34 -0.89 -3.25
N LYS A 71 4.83 -0.72 -2.03
CA LYS A 71 5.48 0.53 -1.64
C LYS A 71 6.60 0.92 -2.60
N ARG A 72 7.44 -0.03 -2.96
CA ARG A 72 8.56 0.27 -3.84
C ARG A 72 8.09 0.90 -5.15
N GLU A 73 7.10 0.27 -5.77
CA GLU A 73 6.60 0.76 -7.06
C GLU A 73 5.90 2.10 -6.91
N VAL A 74 5.21 2.31 -5.80
CA VAL A 74 4.59 3.60 -5.54
C VAL A 74 5.66 4.69 -5.48
N LEU A 75 6.74 4.43 -4.77
CA LEU A 75 7.80 5.43 -4.62
C LEU A 75 8.47 5.73 -5.95
N ILE A 76 8.68 4.71 -6.76
CA ILE A 76 9.26 4.94 -8.08
C ILE A 76 8.33 5.82 -8.92
N LEU A 77 7.05 5.51 -8.89
CA LEU A 77 6.07 6.26 -9.67
C LEU A 77 6.06 7.73 -9.27
N VAL A 78 5.96 8.00 -7.97
CA VAL A 78 5.81 9.39 -7.52
C VAL A 78 7.10 10.15 -7.51
N SER A 79 8.22 9.50 -7.78
CA SER A 79 9.48 10.22 -7.87
C SER A 79 9.46 11.23 -9.02
N GLY A 80 8.59 11.03 -9.98
CA GLY A 80 8.44 11.99 -11.08
C GLY A 80 7.34 13.02 -10.82
N TYR A 81 6.70 12.98 -9.68
CA TYR A 81 5.64 13.93 -9.36
C TYR A 81 6.24 15.13 -8.65
N SER A 82 5.45 16.20 -8.53
CA SER A 82 5.91 17.37 -7.79
C SER A 82 6.16 17.01 -6.34
N VAL A 83 6.96 17.84 -5.68
CA VAL A 83 7.29 17.60 -4.28
C VAL A 83 6.02 17.53 -3.44
N GLU A 84 5.07 18.39 -3.73
CA GLU A 84 3.83 18.44 -2.95
C GLU A 84 3.03 17.16 -3.10
N LEU A 85 2.89 16.67 -4.31
CA LEU A 85 2.15 15.44 -4.53
C LEU A 85 2.88 14.24 -3.96
N ARG A 86 4.19 14.25 -4.11
CA ARG A 86 5.00 13.17 -3.56
C ARG A 86 4.87 13.09 -2.04
N ALA A 87 4.83 14.25 -1.37
CA ALA A 87 4.70 14.28 0.08
C ALA A 87 3.38 13.68 0.52
N LYS A 88 2.30 13.95 -0.19
CA LYS A 88 1.00 13.39 0.16
C LYS A 88 1.03 11.86 0.10
N ILE A 89 1.68 11.33 -0.90
CA ILE A 89 1.77 9.88 -1.05
C ILE A 89 2.64 9.28 0.06
N ILE A 90 3.77 9.91 0.35
CA ILE A 90 4.66 9.41 1.38
C ILE A 90 3.98 9.45 2.75
N ASP A 91 3.23 10.50 3.03
CA ASP A 91 2.49 10.59 4.28
C ASP A 91 1.50 9.44 4.40
N ARG A 92 0.82 9.11 3.32
CA ARG A 92 -0.14 8.01 3.34
C ARG A 92 0.57 6.67 3.56
N LEU A 93 1.71 6.48 2.93
CA LEU A 93 2.47 5.26 3.11
C LEU A 93 2.93 5.11 4.55
N GLU A 94 3.39 6.20 5.16
CA GLU A 94 3.80 6.16 6.55
C GLU A 94 2.64 5.85 7.47
N TYR A 95 1.49 6.41 7.18
CA TYR A 95 0.30 6.11 7.97
C TYR A 95 -0.02 4.63 7.91
N LEU A 96 0.04 4.05 6.72
CA LEU A 96 -0.26 2.64 6.55
C LEU A 96 0.77 1.76 7.25
N GLU A 97 2.04 2.15 7.21
CA GLU A 97 3.07 1.41 7.88
C GLU A 97 2.86 1.41 9.39
N ASN A 98 2.47 2.55 9.94
CA ASN A 98 2.21 2.64 11.35
C ASN A 98 1.02 1.80 11.76
N GLU A 99 -0.02 1.79 10.93
CA GLU A 99 -1.18 0.96 11.21
C GLU A 99 -0.82 -0.52 11.18
N LEU A 100 0.03 -0.90 10.25
CA LEU A 100 0.46 -2.28 10.16
C LEU A 100 1.25 -2.69 11.39
N LYS A 101 2.11 -1.81 11.87
CA LYS A 101 2.87 -2.08 13.08
C LYS A 101 1.96 -2.25 14.29
N LYS A 102 0.93 -1.43 14.38
CA LYS A 102 -0.03 -1.56 15.46
C LYS A 102 -0.70 -2.92 15.43
N GLN A 103 -1.06 -3.36 14.25
CA GLN A 103 -1.69 -4.66 14.12
C GLN A 103 -0.74 -5.78 14.53
N SER A 104 0.52 -5.62 14.21
CA SER A 104 1.51 -6.61 14.59
C SER A 104 1.62 -6.75 16.08
N TYR A 105 1.51 -5.64 16.79
CA TYR A 105 1.63 -5.67 18.24
C TYR A 105 0.37 -6.15 18.95
N LYS A 106 -0.72 -6.18 18.23
CA LYS A 106 -1.98 -6.52 18.83
C LYS A 106 -1.98 -7.82 19.61
N PRO A 107 -1.48 -8.92 19.06
CA PRO A 107 -1.51 -10.16 19.82
C PRO A 107 -0.65 -10.15 21.05
N LEU A 108 0.31 -9.28 21.07
CA LEU A 108 1.17 -9.23 22.19
C LEU A 108 0.58 -8.55 23.36
N SER A 109 -0.45 -8.03 23.12
CA SER A 109 -0.73 -6.94 23.65
C SER A 109 -1.09 -6.75 25.01
N LEU A 110 -2.23 -6.84 25.36
CA LEU A 110 -2.65 -6.41 26.64
C LEU A 110 -2.04 -7.23 27.76
N LYS A 111 -2.07 -8.51 27.58
CA LYS A 111 -1.58 -9.42 28.60
C LYS A 111 -0.11 -9.25 28.86
N GLU A 112 0.67 -9.20 27.82
CA GLU A 112 2.10 -9.09 27.97
C GLU A 112 2.50 -7.72 28.46
N SER A 113 1.82 -6.70 28.03
CA SER A 113 2.10 -5.36 28.52
C SER A 113 1.84 -5.26 29.98
N LEU A 114 0.74 -5.81 30.44
CA LEU A 114 0.44 -5.81 31.86
C LEU A 114 1.47 -6.58 32.66
N GLN A 115 1.87 -7.71 32.12
CA GLN A 115 2.86 -8.53 32.80
C GLN A 115 4.20 -7.81 32.88
N MET A 116 4.60 -7.17 31.81
CA MET A 116 5.82 -6.41 31.81
C MET A 116 5.77 -5.26 32.81
N GLN A 117 4.65 -4.60 32.90
CA GLN A 117 4.52 -3.53 33.87
C GLN A 117 4.62 -4.03 35.30
N LEU A 118 4.04 -5.17 35.56
CA LEU A 118 4.14 -5.76 36.88
C LEU A 118 5.57 -6.08 37.23
N GLU A 119 6.31 -6.61 36.28
CA GLU A 119 7.70 -6.93 36.49
C GLU A 119 8.51 -5.67 36.76
N LEU A 120 8.20 -4.62 36.05
CA LEU A 120 8.91 -3.36 36.23
C LEU A 120 8.63 -2.76 37.62
N LEU A 121 7.46 -2.99 38.13
CA LEU A 121 7.11 -2.46 39.43
C LEU A 121 7.81 -3.16 40.56
N GLU A 122 8.26 -4.37 40.32
CA GLU A 122 9.01 -5.07 41.29
C GLU A 122 10.47 -4.72 41.26
#